data_218a008487464bfaf25aa212f3c99e30
#
_entry.id   218a008487464bfaf25aa212f3c99e30
#
_cell.length_a   1.000
_cell.length_b   1.000
_cell.length_c   1.000
_cell.angle_alpha   90.00
_cell.angle_beta   90.00
_cell.angle_gamma   90.00
#
_symmetry.space_group_name_H-M   'P 1'
#
loop_
_entity.id
_entity.type
_entity.pdbx_description
1 polymer ?
#
loop_
_entity_poly.entity_id
_entity_poly.type
_entity_poly.pdbx_seq_one_letter_code
_entity_poly.pdbx_strand_id
1 'polypeptide(L)'
;MKEKVVLAYSGGLDTTAIIPWLKETFDYEVIRCCINVGQGEELDGLEERAKMSGASKLYIEDIVDEFCEDYIVPCVQANAIYENKYLLGTSMARPGIAKKLVEIARKENAVAICHGATGKGNDQIRFELGIKALAPDIKIIAPWRMTDVWKMQSRQDEIDFCKAHGIDLPFSADSSYSRDRNLWHISHEGLELEDPSLEPNYNHVLVLTTPPEKAPDKPEYVTMTFEKGIPTSVNGKEMKVADIIRTLNELGGKHGIGIVDIVENRVVGMKSRGVYETPGGTILMEAHQQLEELVLDRATAEVKKEMGNKLAQVCYEGKWFTPLREAIQAFVESTQEYVTGEVKFKLYKGNIIKAGTTSPYSLYSESLASFTTGDLYDHHDADGFITLFGLPLKVRAMKMAEVANKNADK
;
A
#
# COMPACT_ATOMS: atom_id res chain seq x y z
N MET A 1 -11.30 -19.72 35.01
CA MET A 1 -10.84 -19.85 33.60
C MET A 1 -9.70 -18.88 33.41
N LYS A 2 -8.68 -19.26 32.64
CA LYS A 2 -7.59 -18.34 32.34
C LYS A 2 -8.12 -17.20 31.45
N GLU A 3 -7.54 -16.01 31.62
CA GLU A 3 -7.81 -14.91 30.70
C GLU A 3 -7.26 -15.24 29.31
N LYS A 4 -7.91 -14.74 28.27
CA LYS A 4 -7.56 -15.03 26.88
C LYS A 4 -6.85 -13.85 26.24
N VAL A 5 -5.86 -14.15 25.38
CA VAL A 5 -5.20 -13.18 24.52
C VAL A 5 -5.30 -13.65 23.06
N VAL A 6 -5.62 -12.73 22.16
CA VAL A 6 -5.56 -12.98 20.70
C VAL A 6 -4.20 -12.51 20.19
N LEU A 7 -3.47 -13.41 19.55
CA LEU A 7 -2.16 -13.15 18.95
C LEU A 7 -2.31 -13.00 17.44
N ALA A 8 -1.88 -11.86 16.90
CA ALA A 8 -1.65 -11.70 15.45
C ALA A 8 -0.52 -12.64 15.04
N TYR A 9 -0.88 -13.74 14.37
CA TYR A 9 0.01 -14.85 14.09
C TYR A 9 0.31 -14.96 12.61
N SER A 10 1.57 -14.76 12.23
CA SER A 10 2.04 -14.92 10.85
C SER A 10 2.59 -16.32 10.54
N GLY A 11 2.82 -17.15 11.57
CA GLY A 11 3.52 -18.44 11.42
C GLY A 11 5.05 -18.31 11.36
N GLY A 12 5.59 -17.10 11.45
CA GLY A 12 7.02 -16.83 11.54
C GLY A 12 7.60 -17.09 12.93
N LEU A 13 8.93 -17.02 13.04
CA LEU A 13 9.66 -17.29 14.28
C LEU A 13 9.18 -16.40 15.44
N ASP A 14 9.18 -15.08 15.23
CA ASP A 14 8.83 -14.09 16.26
C ASP A 14 7.45 -14.37 16.86
N THR A 15 6.43 -14.54 16.02
CA THR A 15 5.07 -14.79 16.47
C THR A 15 4.91 -16.17 17.10
N THR A 16 5.76 -17.13 16.75
CA THR A 16 5.79 -18.47 17.38
C THR A 16 6.42 -18.42 18.76
N ALA A 17 7.53 -17.70 18.93
CA ALA A 17 8.19 -17.53 20.25
C ALA A 17 7.30 -16.77 21.25
N ILE A 18 6.45 -15.86 20.77
CA ILE A 18 5.51 -15.11 21.60
C ILE A 18 4.49 -16.04 22.30
N ILE A 19 4.13 -17.19 21.72
CA ILE A 19 3.11 -18.09 22.31
C ILE A 19 3.52 -18.62 23.69
N PRO A 20 4.65 -19.34 23.85
CA PRO A 20 5.09 -19.79 25.17
C PRO A 20 5.38 -18.62 26.10
N TRP A 21 5.94 -17.52 25.61
CA TRP A 21 6.21 -16.35 26.39
C TRP A 21 4.95 -15.73 27.01
N LEU A 22 3.85 -15.62 26.29
CA LEU A 22 2.56 -15.13 26.80
C LEU A 22 2.00 -16.03 27.91
N LYS A 23 2.19 -17.35 27.79
CA LYS A 23 1.75 -18.32 28.80
C LYS A 23 2.56 -18.20 30.09
N GLU A 24 3.88 -18.07 29.96
CA GLU A 24 4.77 -18.00 31.12
C GLU A 24 4.68 -16.66 31.85
N THR A 25 4.62 -15.56 31.10
CA THR A 25 4.66 -14.21 31.65
C THR A 25 3.33 -13.77 32.26
N PHE A 26 2.20 -14.14 31.62
CA PHE A 26 0.88 -13.62 31.98
C PHE A 26 -0.15 -14.70 32.36
N ASP A 27 0.19 -15.98 32.24
CA ASP A 27 -0.71 -17.12 32.42
C ASP A 27 -1.94 -17.09 31.50
N TYR A 28 -1.79 -16.52 30.29
CA TYR A 28 -2.89 -16.42 29.31
C TYR A 28 -3.16 -17.74 28.57
N GLU A 29 -4.43 -17.93 28.21
CA GLU A 29 -4.83 -18.82 27.12
C GLU A 29 -4.62 -18.09 25.79
N VAL A 30 -3.73 -18.60 24.91
CA VAL A 30 -3.35 -17.94 23.66
C VAL A 30 -4.19 -18.45 22.50
N ILE A 31 -4.93 -17.54 21.87
CA ILE A 31 -5.70 -17.76 20.65
C ILE A 31 -4.92 -17.13 19.50
N ARG A 32 -4.52 -17.92 18.53
CA ARG A 32 -3.83 -17.44 17.33
C ARG A 32 -4.82 -17.02 16.28
N CYS A 33 -4.49 -15.96 15.61
CA CYS A 33 -5.30 -15.46 14.51
C CYS A 33 -4.39 -15.09 13.34
N CYS A 34 -4.50 -15.84 12.25
CA CYS A 34 -3.88 -15.52 10.97
C CYS A 34 -4.95 -14.98 10.04
N ILE A 35 -4.68 -13.82 9.45
CA ILE A 35 -5.59 -13.19 8.50
C ILE A 35 -5.00 -13.35 7.10
N ASN A 36 -5.77 -13.99 6.21
CA ASN A 36 -5.41 -14.12 4.80
C ASN A 36 -5.77 -12.83 4.07
N VAL A 37 -4.73 -12.14 3.62
CA VAL A 37 -4.79 -10.96 2.74
C VAL A 37 -4.12 -11.23 1.38
N GLY A 38 -3.99 -12.50 1.01
CA GLY A 38 -3.38 -12.95 -0.24
C GLY A 38 -1.88 -13.14 -0.19
N GLN A 39 -1.31 -13.52 0.97
CA GLN A 39 0.11 -13.82 1.14
C GLN A 39 0.54 -15.17 0.54
N GLY A 40 -0.39 -15.93 -0.06
CA GLY A 40 -0.11 -17.13 -0.83
C GLY A 40 0.48 -18.27 0.00
N GLU A 41 1.62 -18.83 -0.44
CA GLU A 41 2.28 -20.01 0.14
C GLU A 41 2.70 -19.84 1.61
N GLU A 42 2.75 -18.62 2.13
CA GLU A 42 3.04 -18.37 3.55
C GLU A 42 1.98 -18.99 4.49
N LEU A 43 0.77 -19.26 3.96
CA LEU A 43 -0.31 -19.93 4.69
C LEU A 43 -0.15 -21.45 4.72
N ASP A 44 0.71 -22.03 3.87
CA ASP A 44 0.88 -23.47 3.78
C ASP A 44 1.52 -24.03 5.05
N GLY A 45 0.96 -25.14 5.55
CA GLY A 45 1.43 -25.79 6.78
C GLY A 45 1.21 -24.99 8.09
N LEU A 46 0.47 -23.89 8.03
CA LEU A 46 0.21 -23.03 9.18
C LEU A 46 -0.53 -23.78 10.30
N GLU A 47 -1.49 -24.65 9.97
CA GLU A 47 -2.21 -25.48 10.94
C GLU A 47 -1.29 -26.47 11.68
N GLU A 48 -0.32 -27.06 10.97
CA GLU A 48 0.65 -27.99 11.56
C GLU A 48 1.61 -27.23 12.50
N ARG A 49 2.17 -26.13 12.05
CA ARG A 49 3.00 -25.24 12.89
C ARG A 49 2.22 -24.76 14.10
N ALA A 50 0.96 -24.53 13.89
CA ALA A 50 0.04 -24.13 14.92
C ALA A 50 -0.13 -25.19 16.01
N LYS A 51 -0.32 -26.45 15.67
CA LYS A 51 -0.47 -27.57 16.61
C LYS A 51 0.79 -27.75 17.46
N MET A 52 1.96 -27.64 16.84
CA MET A 52 3.26 -27.81 17.49
C MET A 52 3.57 -26.75 18.56
N SER A 53 3.06 -25.53 18.41
CA SER A 53 3.37 -24.42 19.34
C SER A 53 2.49 -24.38 20.61
N GLY A 54 1.58 -25.35 20.77
CA GLY A 54 0.81 -25.55 22.02
C GLY A 54 -0.24 -24.47 22.33
N ALA A 55 -0.68 -23.66 21.39
CA ALA A 55 -1.79 -22.71 21.59
C ALA A 55 -3.15 -23.45 21.61
N SER A 56 -4.16 -22.84 22.23
CA SER A 56 -5.46 -23.48 22.45
C SER A 56 -6.34 -23.49 21.20
N LYS A 57 -6.22 -22.48 20.35
CA LYS A 57 -7.07 -22.31 19.16
C LYS A 57 -6.35 -21.55 18.04
N LEU A 58 -6.68 -21.87 16.79
CA LEU A 58 -6.24 -21.14 15.60
C LEU A 58 -7.46 -20.67 14.81
N TYR A 59 -7.48 -19.40 14.46
CA TYR A 59 -8.33 -18.83 13.43
C TYR A 59 -7.50 -18.54 12.18
N ILE A 60 -8.00 -18.94 11.02
CA ILE A 60 -7.52 -18.50 9.71
C ILE A 60 -8.72 -17.85 9.03
N GLU A 61 -8.70 -16.53 8.93
CA GLU A 61 -9.80 -15.76 8.37
C GLU A 61 -9.38 -15.20 7.00
N ASP A 62 -10.18 -15.51 5.97
CA ASP A 62 -9.93 -15.00 4.62
C ASP A 62 -10.67 -13.67 4.44
N ILE A 63 -9.91 -12.60 4.21
CA ILE A 63 -10.45 -11.27 3.92
C ILE A 63 -9.94 -10.72 2.58
N VAL A 64 -9.50 -11.56 1.66
CA VAL A 64 -8.91 -11.11 0.39
C VAL A 64 -9.87 -10.21 -0.39
N ASP A 65 -11.14 -10.58 -0.51
CA ASP A 65 -12.13 -9.74 -1.20
C ASP A 65 -12.38 -8.44 -0.42
N GLU A 66 -12.58 -8.49 0.92
CA GLU A 66 -12.70 -7.31 1.78
C GLU A 66 -11.47 -6.40 1.69
N PHE A 67 -10.27 -6.98 1.66
CA PHE A 67 -9.02 -6.23 1.51
C PHE A 67 -8.97 -5.46 0.19
N CYS A 68 -9.45 -6.08 -0.89
CA CYS A 68 -9.51 -5.41 -2.19
C CYS A 68 -10.55 -4.28 -2.21
N GLU A 69 -11.77 -4.55 -1.74
CA GLU A 69 -12.89 -3.64 -1.85
C GLU A 69 -12.80 -2.47 -0.87
N ASP A 70 -12.45 -2.74 0.40
CA ASP A 70 -12.50 -1.75 1.48
C ASP A 70 -11.18 -0.98 1.67
N TYR A 71 -10.04 -1.49 1.16
CA TYR A 71 -8.74 -0.88 1.41
C TYR A 71 -7.95 -0.57 0.13
N ILE A 72 -7.88 -1.48 -0.82
CA ILE A 72 -7.13 -1.27 -2.08
C ILE A 72 -7.89 -0.31 -3.00
N VAL A 73 -9.16 -0.60 -3.32
CA VAL A 73 -9.98 0.22 -4.23
C VAL A 73 -10.03 1.68 -3.79
N PRO A 74 -10.30 2.02 -2.52
CA PRO A 74 -10.23 3.39 -2.04
C PRO A 74 -8.89 4.09 -2.30
N CYS A 75 -7.78 3.39 -2.11
CA CYS A 75 -6.45 3.94 -2.38
C CYS A 75 -6.19 4.10 -3.89
N VAL A 76 -6.68 3.19 -4.74
CA VAL A 76 -6.62 3.31 -6.20
C VAL A 76 -7.43 4.51 -6.67
N GLN A 77 -8.68 4.63 -6.25
CA GLN A 77 -9.55 5.76 -6.59
C GLN A 77 -8.95 7.10 -6.18
N ALA A 78 -8.25 7.15 -5.05
CA ALA A 78 -7.57 8.35 -4.58
C ALA A 78 -6.22 8.62 -5.28
N ASN A 79 -5.66 7.68 -6.04
CA ASN A 79 -4.27 7.69 -6.47
C ASN A 79 -3.31 7.91 -5.28
N ALA A 80 -3.55 7.21 -4.17
CA ALA A 80 -2.82 7.37 -2.93
C ALA A 80 -1.42 6.73 -3.02
N ILE A 81 -0.38 7.54 -3.08
CA ILE A 81 1.02 7.12 -3.20
C ILE A 81 1.84 7.86 -2.15
N TYR A 82 2.45 7.11 -1.21
CA TYR A 82 3.28 7.71 -0.17
C TYR A 82 4.65 8.09 -0.73
N GLU A 83 5.07 9.33 -0.45
CA GLU A 83 6.35 9.92 -0.93
C GLU A 83 6.58 9.77 -2.45
N ASN A 84 5.50 9.79 -3.24
CA ASN A 84 5.47 9.66 -4.70
C ASN A 84 6.03 8.32 -5.24
N LYS A 85 6.16 7.29 -4.42
CA LYS A 85 6.74 6.00 -4.83
C LYS A 85 6.06 4.79 -4.22
N TYR A 86 5.73 4.82 -2.94
CA TYR A 86 5.24 3.66 -2.21
C TYR A 86 3.72 3.50 -2.35
N LEU A 87 3.28 2.39 -2.92
CA LEU A 87 1.87 2.05 -3.16
C LEU A 87 1.17 1.44 -1.93
N LEU A 88 1.66 1.68 -0.72
CA LEU A 88 1.00 1.43 0.56
C LEU A 88 0.65 -0.03 0.91
N GLY A 89 1.22 -1.03 0.23
CA GLY A 89 0.74 -2.42 0.35
C GLY A 89 0.68 -2.95 1.78
N THR A 90 1.73 -2.77 2.59
CA THR A 90 1.70 -3.13 4.01
C THR A 90 0.71 -2.27 4.79
N SER A 91 0.68 -0.96 4.51
CA SER A 91 -0.14 0.00 5.25
C SER A 91 -1.64 -0.23 5.08
N MET A 92 -2.07 -0.63 3.87
CA MET A 92 -3.47 -0.93 3.56
C MET A 92 -3.95 -2.24 4.20
N ALA A 93 -3.06 -3.22 4.39
CA ALA A 93 -3.44 -4.51 4.96
C ALA A 93 -3.67 -4.44 6.48
N ARG A 94 -2.92 -3.62 7.20
CA ARG A 94 -2.95 -3.58 8.67
C ARG A 94 -4.30 -3.18 9.28
N PRO A 95 -5.07 -2.20 8.75
CA PRO A 95 -6.39 -1.90 9.31
C PRO A 95 -7.38 -3.07 9.17
N GLY A 96 -7.40 -3.79 8.04
CA GLY A 96 -8.24 -4.97 7.86
C GLY A 96 -7.87 -6.09 8.83
N ILE A 97 -6.57 -6.34 9.00
CA ILE A 97 -6.06 -7.31 9.97
C ILE A 97 -6.46 -6.89 11.41
N ALA A 98 -6.25 -5.63 11.79
CA ALA A 98 -6.60 -5.12 13.12
C ALA A 98 -8.10 -5.26 13.41
N LYS A 99 -8.96 -4.98 12.43
CA LYS A 99 -10.43 -5.16 12.53
C LYS A 99 -10.77 -6.62 12.85
N LYS A 100 -10.20 -7.59 12.12
CA LYS A 100 -10.45 -9.03 12.37
C LYS A 100 -9.91 -9.50 13.71
N LEU A 101 -8.75 -9.02 14.13
CA LEU A 101 -8.22 -9.31 15.48
C LEU A 101 -9.18 -8.85 16.57
N VAL A 102 -9.76 -7.66 16.43
CA VAL A 102 -10.76 -7.12 17.36
C VAL A 102 -12.05 -7.95 17.34
N GLU A 103 -12.56 -8.32 16.17
CA GLU A 103 -13.75 -9.16 16.02
C GLU A 103 -13.56 -10.52 16.75
N ILE A 104 -12.40 -11.16 16.56
CA ILE A 104 -12.09 -12.43 17.22
C ILE A 104 -11.88 -12.23 18.73
N ALA A 105 -11.22 -11.16 19.16
CA ALA A 105 -11.06 -10.87 20.58
C ALA A 105 -12.42 -10.69 21.29
N ARG A 106 -13.36 -10.01 20.65
CA ARG A 106 -14.74 -9.88 21.17
C ARG A 106 -15.47 -11.22 21.20
N LYS A 107 -15.38 -12.01 20.13
CA LYS A 107 -16.00 -13.35 20.03
C LYS A 107 -15.51 -14.31 21.11
N GLU A 108 -14.21 -14.24 21.43
CA GLU A 108 -13.57 -15.10 22.43
C GLU A 108 -13.60 -14.55 23.86
N ASN A 109 -14.12 -13.33 24.06
CA ASN A 109 -14.04 -12.58 25.30
C ASN A 109 -12.59 -12.44 25.79
N ALA A 110 -11.67 -12.18 24.86
CA ALA A 110 -10.26 -11.95 25.17
C ALA A 110 -10.05 -10.57 25.78
N VAL A 111 -9.17 -10.51 26.78
CA VAL A 111 -8.83 -9.26 27.50
C VAL A 111 -7.71 -8.48 26.82
N ALA A 112 -6.96 -9.14 25.94
CA ALA A 112 -5.82 -8.55 25.27
C ALA A 112 -5.67 -9.00 23.82
N ILE A 113 -5.02 -8.16 23.01
CA ILE A 113 -4.50 -8.49 21.69
C ILE A 113 -2.99 -8.29 21.71
N CYS A 114 -2.24 -9.27 21.20
CA CYS A 114 -0.80 -9.24 21.09
C CYS A 114 -0.36 -9.19 19.62
N HIS A 115 0.67 -8.41 19.30
CA HIS A 115 1.31 -8.39 17.99
C HIS A 115 2.83 -8.51 18.10
N GLY A 116 3.47 -9.11 17.09
CA GLY A 116 4.91 -9.30 17.02
C GLY A 116 5.67 -8.18 16.30
N ALA A 117 5.04 -7.03 16.04
CA ALA A 117 5.71 -5.93 15.36
C ALA A 117 6.85 -5.37 16.19
N THR A 118 8.03 -5.18 15.55
CA THR A 118 9.23 -4.67 16.22
C THR A 118 9.09 -3.19 16.57
N GLY A 119 9.85 -2.74 17.60
CA GLY A 119 9.86 -1.34 18.02
C GLY A 119 10.43 -0.35 17.01
N LYS A 120 11.06 -0.84 15.92
CA LYS A 120 11.64 -0.02 14.84
C LYS A 120 10.72 0.16 13.64
N GLY A 121 9.69 -0.71 13.50
CA GLY A 121 8.77 -0.70 12.36
C GLY A 121 7.54 0.16 12.56
N ASN A 122 6.88 0.54 11.46
CA ASN A 122 5.62 1.28 11.47
C ASN A 122 4.43 0.41 11.91
N ASP A 123 4.52 -0.91 11.75
CA ASP A 123 3.39 -1.82 11.95
C ASP A 123 2.86 -1.82 13.38
N GLN A 124 3.73 -1.61 14.37
CA GLN A 124 3.30 -1.41 15.76
C GLN A 124 2.28 -0.26 15.88
N ILE A 125 2.52 0.86 15.16
CA ILE A 125 1.62 2.02 15.17
C ILE A 125 0.31 1.66 14.48
N ARG A 126 0.39 1.02 13.31
CA ARG A 126 -0.77 0.64 12.49
C ARG A 126 -1.72 -0.32 13.22
N PHE A 127 -1.17 -1.37 13.84
CA PHE A 127 -1.98 -2.29 14.65
C PHE A 127 -2.62 -1.58 15.85
N GLU A 128 -1.82 -0.84 16.61
CA GLU A 128 -2.32 -0.24 17.84
C GLU A 128 -3.34 0.86 17.62
N LEU A 129 -3.12 1.73 16.63
CA LEU A 129 -4.11 2.76 16.30
C LEU A 129 -5.42 2.15 15.80
N GLY A 130 -5.34 1.08 14.97
CA GLY A 130 -6.52 0.34 14.54
C GLY A 130 -7.28 -0.30 15.70
N ILE A 131 -6.57 -1.01 16.58
CA ILE A 131 -7.17 -1.64 17.77
C ILE A 131 -7.77 -0.59 18.72
N LYS A 132 -7.04 0.50 19.00
CA LYS A 132 -7.53 1.59 19.88
C LYS A 132 -8.79 2.27 19.35
N ALA A 133 -8.89 2.43 18.02
CA ALA A 133 -10.06 3.02 17.40
C ALA A 133 -11.29 2.12 17.49
N LEU A 134 -11.11 0.79 17.36
CA LEU A 134 -12.20 -0.18 17.31
C LEU A 134 -12.55 -0.81 18.66
N ALA A 135 -11.57 -0.89 19.57
CA ALA A 135 -11.73 -1.54 20.88
C ALA A 135 -10.82 -0.88 21.95
N PRO A 136 -11.17 0.34 22.42
CA PRO A 136 -10.34 1.10 23.34
C PRO A 136 -10.15 0.46 24.71
N ASP A 137 -11.00 -0.49 25.07
CA ASP A 137 -10.96 -1.25 26.33
C ASP A 137 -10.08 -2.49 26.28
N ILE A 138 -9.66 -2.96 25.10
CA ILE A 138 -8.79 -4.13 24.96
C ILE A 138 -7.33 -3.75 25.22
N LYS A 139 -6.66 -4.48 26.11
CA LYS A 139 -5.23 -4.31 26.37
C LYS A 139 -4.39 -4.72 25.16
N ILE A 140 -3.40 -3.91 24.80
CA ILE A 140 -2.44 -4.23 23.74
C ILE A 140 -1.14 -4.73 24.37
N ILE A 141 -0.61 -5.84 23.86
CA ILE A 141 0.67 -6.43 24.27
C ILE A 141 1.62 -6.37 23.07
N ALA A 142 2.74 -5.68 23.24
CA ALA A 142 3.78 -5.51 22.23
C ALA A 142 5.14 -5.94 22.83
N PRO A 143 5.52 -7.22 22.75
CA PRO A 143 6.68 -7.80 23.44
C PRO A 143 7.97 -7.03 23.21
N TRP A 144 8.27 -6.67 21.97
CA TRP A 144 9.49 -5.94 21.59
C TRP A 144 9.70 -4.60 22.31
N ARG A 145 8.67 -4.03 22.94
CA ARG A 145 8.77 -2.83 23.77
C ARG A 145 8.71 -3.11 25.26
N MET A 146 8.52 -4.39 25.65
CA MET A 146 8.43 -4.81 27.06
C MET A 146 9.77 -5.38 27.52
N THR A 147 10.85 -4.59 27.45
CA THR A 147 12.24 -5.02 27.66
C THR A 147 12.51 -5.58 29.07
N ASP A 148 11.64 -5.27 30.04
CA ASP A 148 11.73 -5.82 31.39
C ASP A 148 11.38 -7.31 31.46
N VAL A 149 10.50 -7.78 30.57
CA VAL A 149 10.01 -9.17 30.56
C VAL A 149 10.32 -9.91 29.25
N TRP A 150 10.46 -9.22 28.14
CA TRP A 150 10.92 -9.78 26.86
C TRP A 150 12.44 -9.74 26.79
N LYS A 151 13.09 -10.92 26.87
CA LYS A 151 14.57 -11.04 26.95
C LYS A 151 15.24 -11.48 25.66
N MET A 152 14.48 -11.92 24.67
CA MET A 152 15.00 -12.33 23.36
C MET A 152 15.40 -11.08 22.56
N GLN A 153 16.68 -10.97 22.22
CA GLN A 153 17.23 -9.81 21.50
C GLN A 153 17.68 -10.15 20.09
N SER A 154 17.80 -11.44 19.80
CA SER A 154 18.26 -11.95 18.49
C SER A 154 17.37 -13.09 18.02
N ARG A 155 17.42 -13.33 16.70
CA ARG A 155 16.78 -14.49 16.06
C ARG A 155 17.24 -15.82 16.68
N GLN A 156 18.51 -15.91 17.08
CA GLN A 156 19.04 -17.11 17.75
C GLN A 156 18.40 -17.31 19.14
N ASP A 157 18.22 -16.23 19.91
CA ASP A 157 17.55 -16.33 21.21
C ASP A 157 16.12 -16.86 21.08
N GLU A 158 15.39 -16.43 20.05
CA GLU A 158 14.04 -16.91 19.77
C GLU A 158 14.01 -18.38 19.35
N ILE A 159 14.98 -18.83 18.55
CA ILE A 159 15.11 -20.24 18.15
C ILE A 159 15.41 -21.09 19.39
N ASP A 160 16.33 -20.67 20.23
CA ASP A 160 16.72 -21.40 21.45
C ASP A 160 15.56 -21.43 22.45
N PHE A 161 14.83 -20.33 22.58
CA PHE A 161 13.64 -20.26 23.41
C PHE A 161 12.53 -21.20 22.91
N CYS A 162 12.26 -21.23 21.61
CA CYS A 162 11.30 -22.15 21.01
C CYS A 162 11.69 -23.62 21.27
N LYS A 163 12.98 -23.97 21.06
CA LYS A 163 13.48 -25.33 21.33
C LYS A 163 13.35 -25.73 22.79
N ALA A 164 13.66 -24.83 23.73
CA ALA A 164 13.49 -25.07 25.16
C ALA A 164 12.04 -25.39 25.53
N HIS A 165 11.07 -24.91 24.74
CA HIS A 165 9.63 -25.18 24.91
C HIS A 165 9.11 -26.34 24.03
N GLY A 166 10.01 -27.14 23.45
CA GLY A 166 9.65 -28.29 22.62
C GLY A 166 9.06 -27.92 21.26
N ILE A 167 9.29 -26.70 20.78
CA ILE A 167 8.86 -26.20 19.49
C ILE A 167 10.06 -26.28 18.53
N ASP A 168 10.13 -27.35 17.75
CA ASP A 168 11.17 -27.56 16.75
C ASP A 168 10.64 -27.20 15.38
N LEU A 169 10.93 -25.99 14.94
CA LEU A 169 10.51 -25.45 13.65
C LEU A 169 11.74 -25.30 12.72
N PRO A 170 11.59 -25.44 11.41
CA PRO A 170 12.68 -25.38 10.43
C PRO A 170 13.16 -23.94 10.18
N PHE A 171 13.30 -23.15 11.25
CA PHE A 171 13.87 -21.82 11.15
C PHE A 171 15.39 -21.90 11.21
N SER A 172 16.07 -21.29 10.23
CA SER A 172 17.52 -21.13 10.27
C SER A 172 17.89 -19.76 10.86
N ALA A 173 19.08 -19.73 11.49
CA ALA A 173 19.68 -18.48 11.94
C ALA A 173 20.28 -17.65 10.80
N ASP A 174 20.30 -18.21 9.58
CA ASP A 174 20.88 -17.55 8.43
C ASP A 174 20.18 -16.22 8.14
N SER A 175 20.98 -15.24 7.78
CA SER A 175 20.49 -13.92 7.40
C SER A 175 19.64 -14.03 6.14
N SER A 176 18.43 -13.57 6.22
CA SER A 176 17.49 -13.50 5.10
C SER A 176 16.85 -12.13 5.05
N TYR A 177 16.35 -11.73 3.88
CA TYR A 177 15.52 -10.51 3.80
C TYR A 177 14.30 -10.65 4.70
N SER A 178 13.99 -9.57 5.40
CA SER A 178 12.68 -9.41 6.04
C SER A 178 11.66 -9.11 4.95
N ARG A 179 10.59 -9.91 4.89
CA ARG A 179 9.56 -9.81 3.86
C ARG A 179 8.18 -9.67 4.49
N ASP A 180 7.33 -8.84 3.86
CA ASP A 180 5.90 -8.76 4.13
C ASP A 180 5.15 -8.86 2.80
N ARG A 181 4.29 -9.87 2.67
CA ARG A 181 3.57 -10.19 1.44
C ARG A 181 2.07 -10.14 1.65
N ASN A 182 1.38 -9.59 0.66
CA ASN A 182 -0.07 -9.72 0.50
C ASN A 182 -0.42 -9.72 -0.99
N LEU A 183 -1.71 -9.71 -1.32
CA LEU A 183 -2.16 -9.73 -2.71
C LEU A 183 -1.60 -8.56 -3.54
N TRP A 184 -1.43 -7.38 -2.93
CA TRP A 184 -1.03 -6.15 -3.60
C TRP A 184 0.46 -6.06 -3.86
N HIS A 185 1.29 -6.52 -2.90
CA HIS A 185 2.73 -6.34 -2.97
C HIS A 185 3.54 -7.37 -2.16
N ILE A 186 4.86 -7.29 -2.31
CA ILE A 186 5.84 -7.81 -1.35
C ILE A 186 6.89 -6.74 -1.06
N SER A 187 7.25 -6.59 0.20
CA SER A 187 8.38 -5.75 0.64
C SER A 187 9.59 -6.59 0.99
N HIS A 188 10.78 -6.02 0.77
CA HIS A 188 12.07 -6.61 1.13
C HIS A 188 12.91 -5.59 1.87
N GLU A 189 13.41 -5.97 3.04
CA GLU A 189 14.30 -5.16 3.88
C GLU A 189 15.46 -6.03 4.41
N GLY A 190 16.54 -5.40 4.87
CA GLY A 190 17.69 -6.07 5.49
C GLY A 190 18.82 -6.39 4.52
N LEU A 191 19.87 -7.06 5.01
CA LEU A 191 21.09 -7.40 4.28
C LEU A 191 21.72 -6.17 3.61
N GLU A 192 22.13 -6.29 2.32
CA GLU A 192 22.73 -5.18 1.57
C GLU A 192 21.79 -3.97 1.40
N LEU A 193 20.48 -4.14 1.57
CA LEU A 193 19.52 -3.05 1.48
C LEU A 193 19.65 -2.04 2.66
N GLU A 194 20.30 -2.43 3.77
CA GLU A 194 20.55 -1.52 4.88
C GLU A 194 21.60 -0.45 4.56
N ASP A 195 22.43 -0.68 3.53
CA ASP A 195 23.38 0.29 3.03
C ASP A 195 22.89 0.90 1.70
N PRO A 196 22.44 2.17 1.70
CA PRO A 196 21.92 2.82 0.49
C PRO A 196 22.96 3.06 -0.60
N SER A 197 24.25 2.84 -0.33
CA SER A 197 25.33 2.91 -1.33
C SER A 197 25.49 1.63 -2.15
N LEU A 198 24.86 0.53 -1.73
CA LEU A 198 24.95 -0.75 -2.39
C LEU A 198 23.78 -0.97 -3.36
N GLU A 199 24.08 -1.58 -4.51
CA GLU A 199 23.07 -2.03 -5.47
C GLU A 199 22.32 -3.25 -4.91
N PRO A 200 20.97 -3.30 -4.98
CA PRO A 200 20.23 -4.49 -4.61
C PRO A 200 20.55 -5.67 -5.52
N ASN A 201 20.74 -6.84 -4.94
CA ASN A 201 20.88 -8.06 -5.72
C ASN A 201 19.51 -8.55 -6.21
N TYR A 202 18.99 -7.96 -7.28
CA TYR A 202 17.66 -8.29 -7.80
C TYR A 202 17.46 -9.76 -8.17
N ASN A 203 18.53 -10.54 -8.40
CA ASN A 203 18.41 -11.99 -8.62
C ASN A 203 18.01 -12.75 -7.35
N HIS A 204 18.22 -12.17 -6.18
CA HIS A 204 17.92 -12.78 -4.87
C HIS A 204 16.80 -12.06 -4.13
N VAL A 205 16.66 -10.76 -4.35
CA VAL A 205 15.61 -9.94 -3.70
C VAL A 205 14.25 -10.27 -4.28
N LEU A 206 14.12 -10.25 -5.63
CA LEU A 206 12.82 -10.32 -6.30
C LEU A 206 12.17 -11.71 -6.19
N VAL A 207 10.87 -11.70 -5.95
CA VAL A 207 10.01 -12.90 -5.80
C VAL A 207 8.84 -12.88 -6.79
N LEU A 208 8.21 -11.71 -6.98
CA LEU A 208 7.04 -11.55 -7.85
C LEU A 208 7.41 -11.09 -9.26
N THR A 209 8.58 -10.48 -9.41
CA THR A 209 8.94 -9.73 -10.61
C THR A 209 10.25 -10.23 -11.19
N THR A 210 10.30 -10.33 -12.50
CA THR A 210 11.54 -10.60 -13.24
C THR A 210 12.35 -9.31 -13.36
N PRO A 211 13.68 -9.31 -13.17
CA PRO A 211 14.51 -8.15 -13.49
C PRO A 211 14.24 -7.65 -14.93
N PRO A 212 14.08 -6.34 -15.15
CA PRO A 212 13.71 -5.82 -16.47
C PRO A 212 14.60 -6.26 -17.63
N GLU A 213 15.90 -6.41 -17.40
CA GLU A 213 16.86 -6.88 -18.39
C GLU A 213 16.64 -8.35 -18.79
N LYS A 214 16.00 -9.16 -17.93
CA LYS A 214 15.65 -10.57 -18.17
C LYS A 214 14.22 -10.76 -18.66
N ALA A 215 13.40 -9.69 -18.65
CA ALA A 215 12.04 -9.73 -19.13
C ALA A 215 11.97 -9.98 -20.65
N PRO A 216 10.84 -10.51 -21.17
CA PRO A 216 10.69 -10.85 -22.58
C PRO A 216 10.98 -9.68 -23.53
N ASP A 217 11.65 -9.98 -24.66
CA ASP A 217 11.90 -8.99 -25.74
C ASP A 217 10.67 -8.69 -26.61
N LYS A 218 9.56 -9.39 -26.37
CA LYS A 218 8.29 -9.16 -27.04
C LYS A 218 7.32 -8.44 -26.08
N PRO A 219 6.81 -7.26 -26.47
CA PRO A 219 5.81 -6.56 -25.66
C PRO A 219 4.49 -7.32 -25.62
N GLU A 220 3.73 -7.12 -24.54
CA GLU A 220 2.40 -7.67 -24.35
C GLU A 220 1.40 -6.56 -24.09
N TYR A 221 0.21 -6.66 -24.73
CA TYR A 221 -0.85 -5.68 -24.52
C TYR A 221 -1.79 -6.15 -23.42
N VAL A 222 -2.25 -5.19 -22.60
CA VAL A 222 -3.28 -5.39 -21.59
C VAL A 222 -4.33 -4.29 -21.75
N THR A 223 -5.60 -4.68 -21.67
CA THR A 223 -6.74 -3.77 -21.68
C THR A 223 -7.51 -3.94 -20.39
N MET A 224 -7.86 -2.83 -19.75
CA MET A 224 -8.63 -2.81 -18.50
C MET A 224 -9.85 -1.92 -18.66
N THR A 225 -10.99 -2.36 -18.11
CA THR A 225 -12.19 -1.53 -18.02
C THR A 225 -12.44 -1.11 -16.58
N PHE A 226 -12.99 0.08 -16.44
CA PHE A 226 -13.36 0.67 -15.17
C PHE A 226 -14.81 1.15 -15.21
N GLU A 227 -15.49 1.04 -14.08
CA GLU A 227 -16.78 1.66 -13.81
C GLU A 227 -16.71 2.42 -12.49
N LYS A 228 -16.95 3.74 -12.52
CA LYS A 228 -16.85 4.62 -11.34
C LYS A 228 -15.53 4.47 -10.57
N GLY A 229 -14.42 4.39 -11.30
CA GLY A 229 -13.08 4.23 -10.75
C GLY A 229 -12.74 2.83 -10.21
N ILE A 230 -13.65 1.87 -10.33
CA ILE A 230 -13.45 0.48 -9.90
C ILE A 230 -13.10 -0.36 -11.14
N PRO A 231 -12.02 -1.15 -11.11
CA PRO A 231 -11.68 -2.03 -12.23
C PRO A 231 -12.67 -3.20 -12.31
N THR A 232 -13.17 -3.50 -13.50
CA THR A 232 -14.19 -4.52 -13.75
C THR A 232 -13.75 -5.65 -14.66
N SER A 233 -12.78 -5.41 -15.54
CA SER A 233 -12.28 -6.46 -16.44
C SER A 233 -10.80 -6.30 -16.81
N VAL A 234 -10.19 -7.42 -17.23
CA VAL A 234 -8.89 -7.45 -17.89
C VAL A 234 -9.02 -8.24 -19.19
N ASN A 235 -8.54 -7.66 -20.29
CA ASN A 235 -8.59 -8.26 -21.63
C ASN A 235 -10.00 -8.76 -22.04
N GLY A 236 -11.03 -7.97 -21.69
CA GLY A 236 -12.43 -8.25 -22.00
C GLY A 236 -13.08 -9.33 -21.12
N LYS A 237 -12.38 -9.87 -20.12
CA LYS A 237 -12.93 -10.82 -19.17
C LYS A 237 -13.29 -10.09 -17.87
N GLU A 238 -14.59 -10.07 -17.55
CA GLU A 238 -15.09 -9.58 -16.26
C GLU A 238 -14.64 -10.50 -15.11
N MET A 239 -14.20 -9.90 -14.02
CA MET A 239 -13.75 -10.63 -12.84
C MET A 239 -13.76 -9.73 -11.59
N LYS A 240 -13.68 -10.35 -10.42
CA LYS A 240 -13.52 -9.64 -9.15
C LYS A 240 -12.20 -8.87 -9.10
N VAL A 241 -12.15 -7.80 -8.31
CA VAL A 241 -10.94 -6.98 -8.12
C VAL A 241 -9.73 -7.83 -7.71
N ALA A 242 -9.92 -8.80 -6.81
CA ALA A 242 -8.85 -9.70 -6.39
C ALA A 242 -8.24 -10.48 -7.57
N ASP A 243 -9.06 -10.97 -8.49
CA ASP A 243 -8.60 -11.73 -9.66
C ASP A 243 -7.98 -10.81 -10.73
N ILE A 244 -8.47 -9.57 -10.86
CA ILE A 244 -7.83 -8.53 -11.64
C ILE A 244 -6.40 -8.29 -11.15
N ILE A 245 -6.22 -8.09 -9.84
CA ILE A 245 -4.91 -7.87 -9.25
C ILE A 245 -3.98 -9.07 -9.47
N ARG A 246 -4.47 -10.31 -9.28
CA ARG A 246 -3.69 -11.54 -9.55
C ARG A 246 -3.23 -11.59 -11.00
N THR A 247 -4.14 -11.37 -11.93
CA THR A 247 -3.84 -11.36 -13.38
C THR A 247 -2.80 -10.28 -13.72
N LEU A 248 -2.97 -9.09 -13.18
CA LEU A 248 -2.02 -7.99 -13.41
C LEU A 248 -0.68 -8.23 -12.72
N ASN A 249 -0.64 -8.92 -11.57
CA ASN A 249 0.61 -9.33 -10.93
C ASN A 249 1.40 -10.30 -11.82
N GLU A 250 0.75 -11.27 -12.44
CA GLU A 250 1.39 -12.20 -13.37
C GLU A 250 1.96 -11.48 -14.59
N LEU A 251 1.14 -10.63 -15.23
CA LEU A 251 1.54 -9.85 -16.39
C LEU A 251 2.66 -8.86 -16.06
N GLY A 252 2.50 -8.09 -15.00
CA GLY A 252 3.48 -7.08 -14.57
C GLY A 252 4.78 -7.73 -14.11
N GLY A 253 4.70 -8.80 -13.34
CA GLY A 253 5.86 -9.57 -12.86
C GLY A 253 6.68 -10.14 -14.01
N LYS A 254 6.03 -10.74 -15.00
CA LYS A 254 6.65 -11.24 -16.24
C LYS A 254 7.44 -10.15 -16.98
N HIS A 255 6.92 -8.93 -17.01
CA HIS A 255 7.50 -7.81 -17.76
C HIS A 255 8.39 -6.89 -16.91
N GLY A 256 8.71 -7.26 -15.67
CA GLY A 256 9.63 -6.49 -14.82
C GLY A 256 9.03 -5.18 -14.29
N ILE A 257 7.71 -5.08 -14.18
CA ILE A 257 7.00 -3.88 -13.76
C ILE A 257 6.81 -3.85 -12.25
N GLY A 258 6.88 -2.66 -11.65
CA GLY A 258 6.51 -2.43 -10.27
C GLY A 258 7.61 -2.70 -9.25
N ILE A 259 8.86 -2.69 -9.66
CA ILE A 259 10.03 -2.75 -8.77
C ILE A 259 10.36 -1.31 -8.32
N VAL A 260 10.36 -1.07 -7.02
CA VAL A 260 10.65 0.25 -6.45
C VAL A 260 11.64 0.12 -5.31
N ASP A 261 12.83 0.72 -5.46
CA ASP A 261 13.82 0.88 -4.40
C ASP A 261 13.69 2.29 -3.81
N ILE A 262 13.36 2.37 -2.53
CA ILE A 262 13.13 3.65 -1.87
C ILE A 262 13.80 3.73 -0.50
N VAL A 263 14.22 4.94 -0.16
CA VAL A 263 14.51 5.36 1.22
C VAL A 263 13.34 6.19 1.68
N GLU A 264 12.52 5.62 2.54
CA GLU A 264 11.29 6.24 3.05
C GLU A 264 11.46 6.82 4.46
N ASN A 265 10.61 7.77 4.82
CA ASN A 265 10.55 8.30 6.18
C ASN A 265 9.52 7.53 6.98
N ARG A 266 9.96 6.73 7.95
CA ARG A 266 9.05 6.02 8.86
C ARG A 266 8.35 6.96 9.84
N VAL A 267 7.14 6.61 10.24
CA VAL A 267 6.36 7.36 11.24
C VAL A 267 7.13 7.47 12.57
N VAL A 268 7.91 6.46 12.92
CA VAL A 268 8.78 6.45 14.10
C VAL A 268 10.00 7.37 13.98
N GLY A 269 10.15 8.12 12.89
CA GLY A 269 11.12 9.21 12.73
C GLY A 269 12.45 8.83 12.08
N MET A 270 12.69 7.56 11.78
CA MET A 270 13.91 7.14 11.08
C MET A 270 13.68 6.96 9.58
N LYS A 271 14.74 7.05 8.79
CA LYS A 271 14.75 6.61 7.40
C LYS A 271 14.98 5.11 7.32
N SER A 272 14.33 4.47 6.36
CA SER A 272 14.50 3.05 6.08
C SER A 272 14.50 2.81 4.58
N ARG A 273 15.38 1.94 4.10
CA ARG A 273 15.39 1.51 2.70
C ARG A 273 14.69 0.18 2.57
N GLY A 274 13.87 0.05 1.54
CA GLY A 274 13.23 -1.20 1.15
C GLY A 274 13.10 -1.30 -0.36
N VAL A 275 13.09 -2.52 -0.87
CA VAL A 275 12.69 -2.84 -2.24
C VAL A 275 11.28 -3.39 -2.18
N TYR A 276 10.39 -2.82 -3.00
CA TYR A 276 8.99 -3.21 -3.08
C TYR A 276 8.69 -3.74 -4.48
N GLU A 277 7.95 -4.82 -4.54
CA GLU A 277 7.38 -5.35 -5.78
C GLU A 277 5.86 -5.19 -5.73
N THR A 278 5.32 -4.37 -6.64
CA THR A 278 3.88 -4.13 -6.75
C THR A 278 3.46 -4.16 -8.22
N PRO A 279 3.65 -5.30 -8.91
CA PRO A 279 3.54 -5.34 -10.36
C PRO A 279 2.12 -5.03 -10.86
N GLY A 280 1.11 -5.69 -10.36
CA GLY A 280 -0.29 -5.45 -10.73
C GLY A 280 -0.80 -4.10 -10.23
N GLY A 281 -0.42 -3.73 -9.02
CA GLY A 281 -0.80 -2.46 -8.44
C GLY A 281 -0.27 -1.27 -9.22
N THR A 282 0.96 -1.34 -9.72
CA THR A 282 1.55 -0.28 -10.56
C THR A 282 0.77 -0.12 -11.88
N ILE A 283 0.41 -1.24 -12.54
CA ILE A 283 -0.39 -1.19 -13.76
C ILE A 283 -1.78 -0.62 -13.47
N LEU A 284 -2.42 -1.04 -12.39
CA LEU A 284 -3.77 -0.62 -12.02
C LEU A 284 -3.83 0.87 -11.66
N MET A 285 -2.87 1.37 -10.87
CA MET A 285 -2.76 2.79 -10.51
C MET A 285 -2.55 3.67 -11.73
N GLU A 286 -1.64 3.28 -12.63
CA GLU A 286 -1.38 4.01 -13.87
C GLU A 286 -2.61 4.04 -14.78
N ALA A 287 -3.35 2.91 -14.89
CA ALA A 287 -4.55 2.84 -15.70
C ALA A 287 -5.67 3.72 -15.16
N HIS A 288 -5.89 3.70 -13.86
CA HIS A 288 -6.88 4.56 -13.21
C HIS A 288 -6.54 6.04 -13.41
N GLN A 289 -5.29 6.43 -13.18
CA GLN A 289 -4.84 7.80 -13.38
C GLN A 289 -5.00 8.25 -14.84
N GLN A 290 -4.64 7.39 -15.79
CA GLN A 290 -4.80 7.72 -17.23
C GLN A 290 -6.26 7.92 -17.64
N LEU A 291 -7.20 7.17 -17.03
CA LEU A 291 -8.61 7.37 -17.28
C LEU A 291 -9.11 8.70 -16.71
N GLU A 292 -8.66 9.07 -15.50
CA GLU A 292 -8.97 10.36 -14.89
C GLU A 292 -8.50 11.56 -15.73
N GLU A 293 -7.36 11.44 -16.44
CA GLU A 293 -6.86 12.47 -17.35
C GLU A 293 -7.88 12.86 -18.44
N LEU A 294 -8.78 11.94 -18.80
CA LEU A 294 -9.83 12.21 -19.79
C LEU A 294 -11.11 12.82 -19.20
N VAL A 295 -11.44 12.49 -17.94
CA VAL A 295 -12.80 12.71 -17.42
C VAL A 295 -12.87 13.77 -16.32
N LEU A 296 -11.75 14.10 -15.66
CA LEU A 296 -11.74 15.13 -14.63
C LEU A 296 -11.34 16.49 -15.22
N ASP A 297 -12.07 17.54 -14.83
CA ASP A 297 -11.66 18.90 -15.09
C ASP A 297 -10.42 19.28 -14.22
N ARG A 298 -9.72 20.33 -14.67
CA ARG A 298 -8.47 20.77 -14.04
C ARG A 298 -8.59 21.05 -12.55
N ALA A 299 -9.64 21.77 -12.12
CA ALA A 299 -9.78 22.20 -10.73
C ALA A 299 -10.05 20.98 -9.82
N THR A 300 -10.93 20.07 -10.27
CA THR A 300 -11.21 18.81 -9.57
C THR A 300 -9.97 17.94 -9.46
N ALA A 301 -9.21 17.79 -10.56
CA ALA A 301 -8.00 16.98 -10.58
C ALA A 301 -6.90 17.52 -9.63
N GLU A 302 -6.73 18.85 -9.55
CA GLU A 302 -5.78 19.51 -8.64
C GLU A 302 -6.12 19.19 -7.16
N VAL A 303 -7.37 19.40 -6.73
CA VAL A 303 -7.80 19.13 -5.36
C VAL A 303 -7.75 17.64 -5.05
N LYS A 304 -8.19 16.79 -5.99
CA LYS A 304 -8.15 15.33 -5.82
C LYS A 304 -6.73 14.82 -5.57
N LYS A 305 -5.74 15.36 -6.29
CA LYS A 305 -4.33 15.00 -6.07
C LYS A 305 -3.86 15.33 -4.66
N GLU A 306 -4.25 16.49 -4.12
CA GLU A 306 -3.94 16.87 -2.73
C GLU A 306 -4.59 15.90 -1.73
N MET A 307 -5.86 15.55 -1.96
CA MET A 307 -6.59 14.60 -1.11
C MET A 307 -6.00 13.20 -1.20
N GLY A 308 -5.56 12.75 -2.38
CA GLY A 308 -4.87 11.48 -2.57
C GLY A 308 -3.55 11.39 -1.79
N ASN A 309 -2.74 12.45 -1.83
CA ASN A 309 -1.52 12.56 -1.04
C ASN A 309 -1.85 12.52 0.47
N LYS A 310 -2.93 13.18 0.88
CA LYS A 310 -3.35 13.17 2.29
C LYS A 310 -3.87 11.81 2.72
N LEU A 311 -4.61 11.11 1.87
CA LEU A 311 -5.04 9.73 2.14
C LEU A 311 -3.84 8.80 2.28
N ALA A 312 -2.84 8.94 1.40
CA ALA A 312 -1.61 8.15 1.48
C ALA A 312 -0.90 8.34 2.82
N GLN A 313 -0.79 9.58 3.30
CA GLN A 313 -0.23 9.88 4.61
C GLN A 313 -1.06 9.24 5.75
N VAL A 314 -2.37 9.43 5.73
CA VAL A 314 -3.29 8.89 6.75
C VAL A 314 -3.22 7.36 6.80
N CYS A 315 -3.20 6.70 5.64
CA CYS A 315 -3.04 5.24 5.53
C CYS A 315 -1.68 4.80 6.06
N TYR A 316 -0.59 5.45 5.62
CA TYR A 316 0.78 5.13 6.03
C TYR A 316 0.98 5.22 7.55
N GLU A 317 0.37 6.23 8.18
CA GLU A 317 0.42 6.49 9.61
C GLU A 317 -0.50 5.58 10.46
N GLY A 318 -1.25 4.67 9.85
CA GLY A 318 -2.18 3.79 10.55
C GLY A 318 -3.47 4.45 11.04
N LYS A 319 -3.84 5.60 10.49
CA LYS A 319 -5.02 6.40 10.86
C LYS A 319 -6.26 6.09 10.02
N TRP A 320 -6.41 4.82 9.59
CA TRP A 320 -7.50 4.40 8.72
C TRP A 320 -8.90 4.65 9.32
N PHE A 321 -9.06 4.33 10.60
CA PHE A 321 -10.34 4.50 11.31
C PHE A 321 -10.45 5.88 11.95
N THR A 322 -10.38 6.94 11.13
CA THR A 322 -10.49 8.33 11.59
C THR A 322 -11.49 9.12 10.75
N PRO A 323 -12.19 10.13 11.34
CA PRO A 323 -13.09 11.01 10.58
C PRO A 323 -12.41 11.71 9.40
N LEU A 324 -11.10 12.01 9.51
CA LEU A 324 -10.35 12.62 8.40
C LEU A 324 -10.28 11.68 7.20
N ARG A 325 -9.97 10.37 7.42
CA ARG A 325 -9.97 9.39 6.34
C ARG A 325 -11.34 9.28 5.68
N GLU A 326 -12.40 9.22 6.48
CA GLU A 326 -13.77 9.12 5.98
C GLU A 326 -14.17 10.34 5.13
N ALA A 327 -13.83 11.55 5.58
CA ALA A 327 -14.10 12.78 4.82
C ALA A 327 -13.33 12.82 3.48
N ILE A 328 -12.06 12.43 3.48
CA ILE A 328 -11.25 12.34 2.25
C ILE A 328 -11.85 11.29 1.30
N GLN A 329 -12.24 10.13 1.84
CA GLN A 329 -12.82 9.06 1.03
C GLN A 329 -14.13 9.51 0.37
N ALA A 330 -15.03 10.15 1.12
CA ALA A 330 -16.28 10.67 0.57
C ALA A 330 -16.05 11.70 -0.55
N PHE A 331 -15.05 12.58 -0.39
CA PHE A 331 -14.64 13.49 -1.45
C PHE A 331 -14.13 12.73 -2.68
N VAL A 332 -13.22 11.78 -2.49
CA VAL A 332 -12.66 10.98 -3.59
C VAL A 332 -13.75 10.24 -4.33
N GLU A 333 -14.63 9.52 -3.63
CA GLU A 333 -15.75 8.78 -4.22
C GLU A 333 -16.66 9.68 -5.07
N SER A 334 -16.94 10.91 -4.62
CA SER A 334 -17.75 11.86 -5.39
C SER A 334 -17.10 12.24 -6.73
N THR A 335 -15.78 12.19 -6.84
CA THR A 335 -15.06 12.48 -8.09
C THR A 335 -15.07 11.31 -9.06
N GLN A 336 -15.44 10.10 -8.62
CA GLN A 336 -15.35 8.87 -9.42
C GLN A 336 -16.60 8.57 -10.25
N GLU A 337 -17.68 9.31 -10.07
CA GLU A 337 -18.98 9.06 -10.73
C GLU A 337 -18.86 8.85 -12.25
N TYR A 338 -17.95 9.57 -12.90
CA TYR A 338 -17.73 9.52 -14.36
C TYR A 338 -16.41 8.88 -14.75
N VAL A 339 -15.64 8.33 -13.81
CA VAL A 339 -14.38 7.64 -14.11
C VAL A 339 -14.69 6.23 -14.61
N THR A 340 -15.23 6.17 -15.83
CA THR A 340 -15.71 4.95 -16.50
C THR A 340 -15.16 4.91 -17.91
N GLY A 341 -14.59 3.77 -18.30
CA GLY A 341 -14.00 3.62 -19.63
C GLY A 341 -13.00 2.48 -19.73
N GLU A 342 -12.25 2.49 -20.81
CA GLU A 342 -11.26 1.47 -21.14
C GLU A 342 -9.86 2.09 -21.29
N VAL A 343 -8.86 1.42 -20.70
CA VAL A 343 -7.44 1.80 -20.82
C VAL A 343 -6.66 0.62 -21.38
N LYS A 344 -5.83 0.90 -22.37
CA LYS A 344 -4.95 -0.08 -23.01
C LYS A 344 -3.49 0.30 -22.84
N PHE A 345 -2.69 -0.64 -22.39
CA PHE A 345 -1.24 -0.52 -22.26
C PHE A 345 -0.48 -1.55 -23.09
N LYS A 346 0.75 -1.21 -23.37
CA LYS A 346 1.78 -2.13 -23.86
C LYS A 346 2.84 -2.26 -22.77
N LEU A 347 3.00 -3.48 -22.23
CA LEU A 347 3.95 -3.82 -21.17
C LEU A 347 5.25 -4.30 -21.81
N TYR A 348 6.38 -3.72 -21.43
CA TYR A 348 7.67 -4.07 -21.99
C TYR A 348 8.83 -3.66 -21.09
N LYS A 349 9.60 -4.63 -20.61
CA LYS A 349 10.88 -4.44 -19.88
C LYS A 349 10.83 -3.33 -18.83
N GLY A 350 9.96 -3.47 -17.83
CA GLY A 350 9.78 -2.52 -16.74
C GLY A 350 8.95 -1.29 -17.08
N ASN A 351 8.50 -1.14 -18.32
CA ASN A 351 7.76 0.03 -18.77
C ASN A 351 6.28 -0.28 -19.04
N ILE A 352 5.43 0.67 -18.64
CA ILE A 352 4.02 0.74 -19.02
C ILE A 352 3.91 1.83 -20.07
N ILE A 353 3.56 1.43 -21.31
CA ILE A 353 3.49 2.33 -22.46
C ILE A 353 2.03 2.51 -22.83
N LYS A 354 1.55 3.76 -22.85
CA LYS A 354 0.18 4.10 -23.21
C LYS A 354 -0.14 3.64 -24.66
N ALA A 355 -1.27 2.94 -24.82
CA ALA A 355 -1.70 2.40 -26.11
C ALA A 355 -3.14 2.78 -26.49
N GLY A 356 -3.80 3.57 -25.66
CA GLY A 356 -5.12 4.13 -25.90
C GLY A 356 -5.98 4.18 -24.64
N THR A 357 -6.88 5.16 -24.61
CA THR A 357 -7.85 5.33 -23.51
C THR A 357 -9.15 5.87 -24.11
N THR A 358 -10.28 5.31 -23.69
CA THR A 358 -11.61 5.75 -24.13
C THR A 358 -12.54 5.88 -22.95
N SER A 359 -13.41 6.88 -22.98
CA SER A 359 -14.46 7.08 -21.98
C SER A 359 -15.68 7.73 -22.64
N PRO A 360 -16.91 7.30 -22.31
CA PRO A 360 -18.11 8.01 -22.73
C PRO A 360 -18.25 9.39 -22.08
N TYR A 361 -17.49 9.65 -21.02
CA TYR A 361 -17.48 10.92 -20.27
C TYR A 361 -16.23 11.77 -20.56
N SER A 362 -15.50 11.46 -21.62
CA SER A 362 -14.28 12.19 -22.00
C SER A 362 -14.53 13.67 -22.18
N LEU A 363 -13.76 14.50 -21.50
CA LEU A 363 -13.71 15.95 -21.71
C LEU A 363 -12.77 16.33 -22.88
N TYR A 364 -12.01 15.39 -23.41
CA TYR A 364 -11.17 15.60 -24.59
C TYR A 364 -12.03 15.65 -25.83
N SER A 365 -12.06 16.81 -26.47
CA SER A 365 -12.74 17.04 -27.75
C SER A 365 -11.69 17.14 -28.85
N GLU A 366 -11.65 16.15 -29.74
CA GLU A 366 -10.73 16.13 -30.87
C GLU A 366 -10.90 17.38 -31.74
N SER A 367 -12.13 17.80 -32.01
CA SER A 367 -12.42 18.97 -32.80
C SER A 367 -11.95 20.29 -32.18
N LEU A 368 -11.98 20.43 -30.85
CA LEU A 368 -11.46 21.60 -30.17
C LEU A 368 -9.92 21.58 -30.03
N ALA A 369 -9.34 20.39 -29.86
CA ALA A 369 -7.90 20.23 -29.67
C ALA A 369 -7.10 20.11 -30.98
N SER A 370 -7.77 19.91 -32.10
CA SER A 370 -7.13 19.68 -33.39
C SER A 370 -6.47 20.93 -33.97
N PHE A 371 -5.25 20.78 -34.46
CA PHE A 371 -4.56 21.83 -35.23
C PHE A 371 -4.97 21.89 -36.68
N THR A 372 -5.84 20.98 -37.18
CA THR A 372 -6.21 20.82 -38.57
C THR A 372 -7.67 21.13 -38.88
N THR A 373 -8.53 21.18 -37.88
CA THR A 373 -9.95 21.52 -38.03
C THR A 373 -10.17 22.99 -37.74
N GLY A 374 -11.22 23.57 -38.38
CA GLY A 374 -11.58 24.99 -38.21
C GLY A 374 -11.89 25.38 -36.79
N ASP A 375 -11.87 26.66 -36.53
CA ASP A 375 -12.03 27.30 -35.25
C ASP A 375 -13.45 27.07 -34.69
N LEU A 376 -13.57 26.37 -33.58
CA LEU A 376 -14.83 26.11 -32.87
C LEU A 376 -15.11 27.16 -31.76
N TYR A 377 -14.19 28.09 -31.52
CA TYR A 377 -14.36 29.24 -30.65
C TYR A 377 -13.61 30.46 -31.21
N ASP A 378 -14.00 31.66 -30.77
CA ASP A 378 -13.34 32.88 -31.18
C ASP A 378 -11.97 33.03 -30.49
N HIS A 379 -10.89 32.97 -31.24
CA HIS A 379 -9.52 33.12 -30.73
C HIS A 379 -9.28 34.47 -30.06
N HIS A 380 -10.06 35.52 -30.40
CA HIS A 380 -9.96 36.83 -29.77
C HIS A 380 -10.41 36.83 -28.32
N ASP A 381 -11.16 35.84 -27.85
CA ASP A 381 -11.52 35.69 -26.44
C ASP A 381 -10.27 35.52 -25.56
N ALA A 382 -9.19 34.95 -26.10
CA ALA A 382 -7.94 34.81 -25.40
C ALA A 382 -7.25 36.15 -25.11
N ASP A 383 -7.43 37.18 -25.92
CA ASP A 383 -6.78 38.50 -25.73
C ASP A 383 -7.23 39.16 -24.43
N GLY A 384 -8.56 39.15 -24.18
CA GLY A 384 -9.12 39.67 -22.96
C GLY A 384 -8.72 38.86 -21.72
N PHE A 385 -8.78 37.55 -21.82
CA PHE A 385 -8.35 36.65 -20.75
C PHE A 385 -6.85 36.85 -20.40
N ILE A 386 -5.96 36.86 -21.38
CA ILE A 386 -4.52 37.02 -21.17
C ILE A 386 -4.21 38.38 -20.55
N THR A 387 -4.88 39.44 -21.02
CA THR A 387 -4.72 40.80 -20.48
C THR A 387 -5.03 40.87 -18.99
N LEU A 388 -6.18 40.33 -18.58
CA LEU A 388 -6.60 40.36 -17.17
C LEU A 388 -5.80 39.39 -16.32
N PHE A 389 -5.54 38.19 -16.80
CA PHE A 389 -4.78 37.16 -16.08
C PHE A 389 -3.32 37.55 -15.90
N GLY A 390 -2.74 38.26 -16.88
CA GLY A 390 -1.37 38.78 -16.86
C GLY A 390 -1.20 40.13 -16.13
N LEU A 391 -2.30 40.80 -15.72
CA LEU A 391 -2.25 42.13 -15.10
C LEU A 391 -1.35 42.21 -13.86
N PRO A 392 -1.38 41.26 -12.91
CA PRO A 392 -0.47 41.29 -11.75
C PRO A 392 1.01 41.25 -12.14
N LEU A 393 1.35 40.47 -13.18
CA LEU A 393 2.74 40.38 -13.69
C LEU A 393 3.18 41.73 -14.31
N LYS A 394 2.30 42.35 -15.10
CA LYS A 394 2.56 43.67 -15.70
C LYS A 394 2.76 44.75 -14.64
N VAL A 395 1.88 44.81 -13.64
CA VAL A 395 1.98 45.78 -12.54
C VAL A 395 3.28 45.58 -11.75
N ARG A 396 3.64 44.33 -11.45
CA ARG A 396 4.90 44.01 -10.78
C ARG A 396 6.09 44.45 -11.60
N ALA A 397 6.13 44.16 -12.89
CA ALA A 397 7.23 44.57 -13.77
C ALA A 397 7.42 46.12 -13.81
N MET A 398 6.32 46.85 -13.95
CA MET A 398 6.33 48.33 -13.91
C MET A 398 6.88 48.83 -12.58
N LYS A 399 6.46 48.27 -11.45
CA LYS A 399 6.93 48.68 -10.14
C LYS A 399 8.42 48.37 -9.92
N MET A 400 8.89 47.22 -10.39
CA MET A 400 10.34 46.89 -10.32
C MET A 400 11.19 47.83 -11.16
N ALA A 401 10.70 48.23 -12.34
CA ALA A 401 11.38 49.23 -13.18
C ALA A 401 11.46 50.61 -12.49
N GLU A 402 10.38 51.09 -11.87
CA GLU A 402 10.39 52.36 -11.10
C GLU A 402 11.41 52.30 -9.95
N VAL A 403 11.52 51.20 -9.23
CA VAL A 403 12.46 51.01 -8.12
C VAL A 403 13.90 51.00 -8.63
N ALA A 404 14.15 50.28 -9.74
CA ALA A 404 15.49 50.23 -10.35
C ALA A 404 15.98 51.62 -10.79
N ASN A 405 15.10 52.40 -11.46
CA ASN A 405 15.43 53.76 -11.90
C ASN A 405 15.73 54.68 -10.71
N LYS A 406 14.95 54.63 -9.63
CA LYS A 406 15.21 55.43 -8.41
C LYS A 406 16.52 55.07 -7.71
N ASN A 407 17.01 53.83 -7.87
CA ASN A 407 18.30 53.40 -7.31
C ASN A 407 19.49 53.73 -8.21
N ALA A 408 19.27 53.92 -9.52
CA ALA A 408 20.29 54.34 -10.46
C ALA A 408 20.57 55.87 -10.38
N ASP A 409 19.59 56.63 -9.90
CA ASP A 409 19.69 58.09 -9.70
C ASP A 409 20.28 58.48 -8.32
N LYS A 410 20.65 57.50 -7.49
CA LYS A 410 21.39 57.67 -6.22
C LYS A 410 22.84 57.26 -6.35
#